data_a1c0b08a57a32d81de7a710ab1ef25e6
#
_entry.id   a1c0b08a57a32d81de7a710ab1ef25e6
#
_cell.length_a   1.000
_cell.length_b   1.000
_cell.length_c   1.000
_cell.angle_alpha   90.00
_cell.angle_beta   90.00
_cell.angle_gamma   90.00
#
_symmetry.space_group_name_H-M   'P 1'
#
loop_
_entity.id
_entity.type
_entity.pdbx_description
1 polymer ?
#
loop_
_entity_poly.entity_id
_entity_poly.type
_entity_poly.pdbx_seq_one_letter_code
_entity_poly.pdbx_strand_id
1 'polypeptide(L)'
;MSDTSFLETLENVIGERLAAGSDGSYTARLAAQGTIKVAQKVGEEAVELALAAAVQDRGRVTSEAADLVYHLLLLLRLRELRLSDVVAELESRHRP
;
A
#
# COMPACT_ATOMS: atom_id res chain seq x y z
N MET A 1 -7.78 -2.16 -20.19
CA MET A 1 -7.88 -2.92 -18.93
C MET A 1 -6.56 -2.84 -18.17
N SER A 2 -6.64 -2.61 -16.89
CA SER A 2 -5.43 -2.47 -16.08
C SER A 2 -4.86 -3.83 -15.70
N ASP A 3 -3.54 -3.90 -15.61
CA ASP A 3 -2.81 -5.11 -15.31
C ASP A 3 -2.29 -5.05 -13.87
N THR A 4 -2.65 -6.05 -13.08
CA THR A 4 -2.24 -6.11 -11.68
C THR A 4 -0.73 -6.31 -11.52
N SER A 5 -0.02 -6.71 -12.57
CA SER A 5 1.45 -6.80 -12.51
C SER A 5 2.11 -5.45 -12.26
N PHE A 6 1.40 -4.34 -12.49
CA PHE A 6 1.90 -3.02 -12.15
C PHE A 6 2.26 -2.90 -10.66
N LEU A 7 1.62 -3.70 -9.81
CA LEU A 7 1.91 -3.67 -8.37
C LEU A 7 3.37 -4.03 -8.09
N GLU A 8 3.97 -4.92 -8.87
CA GLU A 8 5.40 -5.23 -8.73
C GLU A 8 6.26 -4.04 -9.13
N THR A 9 5.88 -3.34 -10.20
CA THR A 9 6.54 -2.11 -10.62
C THR A 9 6.46 -1.07 -9.51
N LEU A 10 5.28 -0.93 -8.91
CA LEU A 10 5.08 0.05 -7.83
C LEU A 10 5.92 -0.31 -6.61
N GLU A 11 6.03 -1.59 -6.24
CA GLU A 11 6.91 -2.01 -5.16
C GLU A 11 8.36 -1.60 -5.42
N ASN A 12 8.81 -1.76 -6.66
CA ASN A 12 10.17 -1.37 -7.03
C ASN A 12 10.35 0.14 -6.94
N VAL A 13 9.36 0.92 -7.36
CA VAL A 13 9.39 2.39 -7.24
C VAL A 13 9.48 2.79 -5.76
N ILE A 14 8.69 2.15 -4.90
CA ILE A 14 8.74 2.41 -3.46
C ILE A 14 10.13 2.12 -2.92
N GLY A 15 10.71 0.98 -3.29
CA GLY A 15 12.07 0.62 -2.88
C GLY A 15 13.12 1.63 -3.32
N GLU A 16 13.00 2.13 -4.55
CA GLU A 16 13.91 3.17 -5.06
C GLU A 16 13.80 4.47 -4.27
N ARG A 17 12.56 4.88 -3.95
CA ARG A 17 12.33 6.10 -3.16
C ARG A 17 12.90 5.98 -1.76
N LEU A 18 12.77 4.80 -1.13
CA LEU A 18 13.34 4.56 0.19
C LEU A 18 14.87 4.62 0.15
N ALA A 19 15.47 4.05 -0.88
CA ALA A 19 16.93 4.05 -1.04
C ALA A 19 17.49 5.44 -1.30
N ALA A 20 16.72 6.31 -1.97
CA ALA A 20 17.16 7.68 -2.31
C ALA A 20 17.18 8.62 -1.09
N GLY A 21 16.54 8.24 0.00
CA GLY A 21 16.56 9.03 1.23
C GLY A 21 15.37 9.98 1.38
N SER A 22 15.30 10.62 2.54
CA SER A 22 14.09 11.33 3.00
C SER A 22 13.79 12.65 2.29
N ASP A 23 14.74 13.22 1.56
CA ASP A 23 14.56 14.57 1.02
C ASP A 23 13.81 14.60 -0.31
N GLY A 24 13.69 13.47 -0.98
CA GLY A 24 13.23 13.43 -2.36
C GLY A 24 11.77 13.04 -2.57
N SER A 25 11.08 12.50 -1.59
CA SER A 25 9.73 12.01 -1.83
C SER A 25 8.87 11.95 -0.56
N TYR A 26 7.56 12.01 -0.76
CA TYR A 26 6.58 11.76 0.30
C TYR A 26 6.83 10.39 0.97
N THR A 27 7.05 9.35 0.15
CA THR A 27 7.26 7.99 0.62
C THR A 27 8.44 7.90 1.59
N ALA A 28 9.57 8.48 1.19
CA ALA A 28 10.78 8.45 2.03
C ALA A 28 10.58 9.28 3.30
N ARG A 29 9.92 10.44 3.20
CA ARG A 29 9.65 11.28 4.39
C ARG A 29 8.72 10.56 5.36
N LEU A 30 7.68 9.89 4.87
CA LEU A 30 6.77 9.15 5.72
C LEU A 30 7.49 7.97 6.38
N ALA A 31 8.28 7.21 5.63
CA ALA A 31 9.03 6.08 6.16
C ALA A 31 10.02 6.52 7.24
N ALA A 32 10.62 7.70 7.08
CA ALA A 32 11.55 8.25 8.08
C ALA A 32 10.88 8.51 9.43
N GLN A 33 9.56 8.63 9.46
CA GLN A 33 8.81 8.81 10.71
C GLN A 33 8.56 7.48 11.44
N GLY A 34 8.92 6.36 10.84
CA GLY A 34 8.90 5.04 11.47
C GLY A 34 7.69 4.19 11.07
N THR A 35 7.82 2.90 11.35
CA THR A 35 6.82 1.90 10.97
C THR A 35 5.45 2.17 11.61
N ILE A 36 5.43 2.62 12.86
CA ILE A 36 4.15 2.92 13.54
C ILE A 36 3.39 4.02 12.81
N LYS A 37 4.09 5.05 12.34
CA LYS A 37 3.45 6.15 11.60
C LYS A 37 2.87 5.66 10.27
N VAL A 38 3.60 4.80 9.57
CA VAL A 38 3.11 4.21 8.31
C VAL A 38 1.90 3.32 8.59
N ALA A 39 1.95 2.52 9.65
CA ALA A 39 0.82 1.66 10.05
C ALA A 39 -0.41 2.49 10.39
N GLN A 40 -0.23 3.62 11.07
CA GLN A 40 -1.32 4.57 11.35
C GLN A 40 -1.94 5.06 10.03
N LYS A 41 -1.12 5.39 9.05
CA LYS A 41 -1.60 5.86 7.75
C LYS A 41 -2.42 4.79 7.04
N VAL A 42 -1.99 3.54 7.10
CA VAL A 42 -2.77 2.42 6.54
C VAL A 42 -4.15 2.35 7.21
N GLY A 43 -4.21 2.48 8.53
CA GLY A 43 -5.48 2.48 9.26
C GLY A 43 -6.39 3.62 8.84
N GLU A 44 -5.84 4.83 8.69
CA GLU A 44 -6.61 5.99 8.24
C GLU A 44 -7.18 5.79 6.84
N GLU A 45 -6.37 5.29 5.91
CA GLU A 45 -6.82 5.06 4.54
C GLU A 45 -7.89 3.95 4.48
N ALA A 46 -7.79 2.93 5.34
CA ALA A 46 -8.80 1.89 5.41
C ALA A 46 -10.16 2.45 5.87
N VAL A 47 -10.15 3.33 6.87
CA VAL A 47 -11.38 3.99 7.34
C VAL A 47 -11.97 4.86 6.23
N GLU A 48 -11.14 5.63 5.54
CA GLU A 48 -11.61 6.49 4.45
C GLU A 48 -12.22 5.68 3.32
N LEU A 49 -11.62 4.54 2.99
CA LEU A 49 -12.19 3.62 1.99
C LEU A 49 -13.56 3.11 2.44
N ALA A 50 -13.67 2.69 3.69
CA ALA A 50 -14.93 2.18 4.21
C ALA A 50 -16.04 3.27 4.16
N LEU A 51 -15.70 4.51 4.50
CA LEU A 51 -16.64 5.63 4.45
C LEU A 51 -17.05 5.94 3.00
N ALA A 52 -16.09 5.91 2.07
CA ALA A 52 -16.38 6.13 0.65
C ALA A 52 -17.33 5.05 0.12
N ALA A 53 -17.10 3.79 0.51
CA ALA A 53 -17.95 2.67 0.10
C ALA A 53 -19.37 2.82 0.66
N ALA A 54 -19.51 3.35 1.88
CA ALA A 54 -20.81 3.54 2.52
C ALA A 54 -21.69 4.55 1.75
N VAL A 55 -21.11 5.56 1.10
CA VAL A 55 -21.86 6.51 0.28
C VAL A 55 -21.93 6.10 -1.19
N GLN A 56 -21.33 4.96 -1.56
CA GLN A 56 -21.39 4.35 -2.88
C GLN A 56 -20.85 5.25 -4.01
N ASP A 57 -19.90 6.11 -3.71
CA ASP A 57 -19.24 6.95 -4.71
C ASP A 57 -18.06 6.16 -5.31
N ARG A 58 -18.24 5.66 -6.53
CA ARG A 58 -17.27 4.77 -7.17
C ARG A 58 -15.90 5.44 -7.37
N GLY A 59 -15.90 6.72 -7.71
CA GLY A 59 -14.65 7.46 -7.90
C GLY A 59 -13.86 7.56 -6.61
N ARG A 60 -14.54 7.89 -5.52
CA ARG A 60 -13.89 7.97 -4.21
C ARG A 60 -13.44 6.60 -3.72
N VAL A 61 -14.27 5.56 -3.93
CA VAL A 61 -13.89 4.20 -3.54
C VAL A 61 -12.59 3.80 -4.24
N THR A 62 -12.49 4.04 -5.54
CA THR A 62 -11.29 3.71 -6.30
C THR A 62 -10.08 4.49 -5.80
N SER A 63 -10.25 5.80 -5.58
CA SER A 63 -9.16 6.65 -5.11
C SER A 63 -8.68 6.25 -3.71
N GLU A 64 -9.59 6.02 -2.78
CA GLU A 64 -9.23 5.63 -1.42
C GLU A 64 -8.62 4.23 -1.38
N ALA A 65 -9.12 3.31 -2.22
CA ALA A 65 -8.52 1.98 -2.33
C ALA A 65 -7.10 2.06 -2.86
N ALA A 66 -6.84 2.93 -3.84
CA ALA A 66 -5.49 3.14 -4.37
C ALA A 66 -4.55 3.66 -3.28
N ASP A 67 -5.01 4.62 -2.48
CA ASP A 67 -4.22 5.15 -1.36
C ASP A 67 -3.91 4.06 -0.34
N LEU A 68 -4.91 3.23 -0.01
CA LEU A 68 -4.72 2.13 0.92
C LEU A 68 -3.68 1.13 0.40
N VAL A 69 -3.80 0.72 -0.87
CA VAL A 69 -2.87 -0.24 -1.47
C VAL A 69 -1.44 0.33 -1.47
N TYR A 70 -1.28 1.60 -1.82
CA TYR A 70 0.04 2.24 -1.82
C TYR A 70 0.69 2.17 -0.43
N HIS A 71 -0.04 2.58 0.59
CA HIS A 71 0.49 2.60 1.95
C HIS A 71 0.69 1.19 2.51
N LEU A 72 -0.16 0.23 2.09
CA LEU A 72 0.03 -1.17 2.45
C LEU A 72 1.36 -1.70 1.88
N LEU A 73 1.65 -1.42 0.61
CA LEU A 73 2.90 -1.86 -0.01
C LEU A 73 4.11 -1.24 0.71
N LEU A 74 4.01 0.03 1.08
CA LEU A 74 5.07 0.70 1.83
C LEU A 74 5.27 0.03 3.21
N LEU A 75 4.19 -0.24 3.93
CA LEU A 75 4.27 -0.87 5.25
C LEU A 75 4.92 -2.26 5.14
N LEU A 76 4.50 -3.05 4.16
CA LEU A 76 5.09 -4.37 3.94
C LEU A 76 6.58 -4.25 3.68
N ARG A 77 7.00 -3.29 2.84
CA ARG A 77 8.41 -3.09 2.52
C ARG A 77 9.23 -2.77 3.76
N LEU A 78 8.69 -1.95 4.66
CA LEU A 78 9.38 -1.61 5.92
C LEU A 78 9.53 -2.82 6.84
N ARG A 79 8.72 -3.85 6.65
CA ARG A 79 8.82 -5.11 7.39
C ARG A 79 9.53 -6.20 6.59
N GLU A 80 10.18 -5.82 5.49
CA GLU A 80 10.91 -6.73 4.62
C GLU A 80 10.01 -7.80 3.99
N LEU A 81 8.76 -7.41 3.69
CA LEU A 81 7.79 -8.26 3.03
C LEU A 81 7.41 -7.66 1.68
N ARG A 82 6.95 -8.52 0.78
CA ARG A 82 6.44 -8.12 -0.51
C ARG A 82 5.00 -8.57 -0.67
N LEU A 83 4.30 -7.95 -1.61
CA LEU A 83 2.93 -8.34 -1.90
C LEU A 83 2.84 -9.83 -2.26
N SER A 84 3.86 -10.37 -2.92
CA SER A 84 3.90 -11.80 -3.25
C SER A 84 3.81 -12.70 -2.01
N ASP A 85 4.32 -12.25 -0.86
CA ASP A 85 4.17 -13.00 0.39
C ASP A 85 2.71 -13.07 0.82
N VAL A 86 1.99 -11.96 0.68
CA VAL A 86 0.57 -11.90 1.00
C VAL A 86 -0.24 -12.75 0.02
N VAL A 87 0.11 -12.69 -1.28
CA VAL A 87 -0.53 -13.52 -2.30
C VAL A 87 -0.34 -14.99 -1.98
N ALA A 88 0.87 -15.39 -1.61
CA ALA A 88 1.14 -16.78 -1.25
C ALA A 88 0.29 -17.24 -0.07
N GLU A 89 0.10 -16.39 0.92
CA GLU A 89 -0.76 -16.71 2.07
C GLU A 89 -2.22 -16.88 1.63
N LEU A 90 -2.70 -15.99 0.77
CA LEU A 90 -4.06 -16.08 0.26
C LEU A 90 -4.27 -17.36 -0.57
N GLU A 91 -3.30 -17.69 -1.41
CA GLU A 91 -3.35 -18.92 -2.19
C GLU A 91 -3.42 -20.14 -1.27
N SER A 92 -2.59 -20.15 -0.24
CA SER A 92 -2.57 -21.24 0.75
C SER A 92 -3.95 -21.44 1.39
N ARG A 93 -4.65 -20.36 1.68
CA ARG A 93 -5.97 -20.44 2.34
C ARG A 93 -7.09 -20.90 1.40
N HIS A 94 -6.89 -20.80 0.08
CA HIS A 94 -7.93 -21.04 -0.91
C HIS A 94 -7.66 -22.24 -1.82
N ARG A 95 -6.64 -23.01 -1.53
CA ARG A 95 -6.38 -24.24 -2.26
C ARG A 95 -7.26 -25.37 -1.73
N PRO A 96 -7.79 -26.23 -2.64
CA PRO A 96 -8.56 -27.40 -2.22
C PRO A 96 -7.68 -28.43 -1.53
#